data_c7915856fb70137593de2f38385dbaf1
#
_entry.id   c7915856fb70137593de2f38385dbaf1
#
_cell.length_a   1.000
_cell.length_b   1.000
_cell.length_c   1.000
_cell.angle_alpha   90.00
_cell.angle_beta   90.00
_cell.angle_gamma   90.00
#
_symmetry.space_group_name_H-M   'P 1'
#
loop_
_entity.id
_entity.type
_entity.pdbx_description
1 polymer ?
#
loop_
_entity_poly.entity_id
_entity_poly.type
_entity_poly.pdbx_seq_one_letter_code
_entity_poly.pdbx_strand_id
1 'polypeptide(L)'
;MPDANPPDQESLHFMTRLSNGSVSPPRADSRALRYDLLLPHKEKFSATNAGAVASVVTDLVRASQTYDRFRVIGTSVDAPFNDIEFCPLPVRRRWLHGGNIGFAEAYLNMLRGEAAPDLVEVHGRCQVAAHIKAKRPDLRVALYLHNDPRDMKGGKTIAARATLLVKLSAIICVSDYIKDCFLDGLDKHAALASKVHTARNGVDRTLAKPTKKTPTILFVGRMVAEKGVLELAEAASRILPQHPEWRICLVGAKGFEATGKSSYEQRVATALEPLGPQAQMTGFLPLADVRTLQEQAAIIACPSLWQEPLGKTGLEALAAGSALLTTRRGGIPEIAEGRAHIVDEPDADTLAGSLRQLITDDTYRHQLQQTAWNDYPFTATKMAADAATARMTALSDVSDS
;
A
#
# COMPACT_ATOMS: atom_id res chain seq x y z
N MET A 1 -2.15 -60.36 -1.05
CA MET A 1 -1.90 -59.37 -2.09
C MET A 1 -3.20 -59.08 -2.80
N PRO A 2 -3.77 -57.90 -2.72
CA PRO A 2 -4.70 -57.42 -3.71
C PRO A 2 -4.12 -56.23 -4.49
N ASP A 3 -4.44 -56.21 -5.77
CA ASP A 3 -3.96 -55.34 -6.83
C ASP A 3 -4.29 -53.87 -6.61
N ALA A 4 -3.31 -53.01 -6.92
CA ALA A 4 -3.48 -51.55 -6.96
C ALA A 4 -4.06 -51.17 -8.35
N ASN A 5 -5.23 -50.54 -8.33
CA ASN A 5 -5.80 -49.89 -9.50
C ASN A 5 -5.05 -48.57 -9.81
N PRO A 6 -4.81 -48.24 -11.07
CA PRO A 6 -4.21 -46.95 -11.45
C PRO A 6 -5.23 -45.82 -11.27
N PRO A 7 -4.74 -44.57 -11.00
CA PRO A 7 -5.60 -43.44 -10.77
C PRO A 7 -6.32 -42.98 -12.04
N ASP A 8 -7.58 -42.57 -11.86
CA ASP A 8 -8.54 -42.11 -12.85
C ASP A 8 -8.02 -40.97 -13.73
N GLN A 9 -8.28 -41.04 -15.03
CA GLN A 9 -7.89 -40.05 -16.05
C GLN A 9 -8.55 -38.65 -15.84
N GLU A 10 -9.58 -38.53 -15.05
CA GLU A 10 -10.19 -37.22 -14.71
C GLU A 10 -9.34 -36.35 -13.76
N SER A 11 -8.52 -36.99 -12.93
CA SER A 11 -7.62 -36.24 -12.01
C SER A 11 -6.44 -35.57 -12.74
N LEU A 12 -6.04 -36.07 -13.90
CA LEU A 12 -4.98 -35.44 -14.71
C LEU A 12 -5.48 -34.21 -15.53
N HIS A 13 -6.78 -34.16 -15.83
CA HIS A 13 -7.35 -33.03 -16.59
C HIS A 13 -7.58 -31.76 -15.75
N PHE A 14 -7.67 -31.91 -14.43
CA PHE A 14 -7.88 -30.76 -13.53
C PHE A 14 -6.57 -29.99 -13.22
N MET A 15 -5.43 -30.68 -13.23
CA MET A 15 -4.11 -30.04 -13.02
C MET A 15 -3.57 -29.30 -14.25
N THR A 16 -4.09 -29.57 -15.45
CA THR A 16 -3.61 -28.94 -16.70
C THR A 16 -4.32 -27.62 -17.02
N ARG A 17 -5.37 -27.23 -16.26
CA ARG A 17 -6.11 -25.98 -16.49
C ARG A 17 -5.64 -24.78 -15.67
N LEU A 18 -4.68 -24.92 -14.76
CA LEU A 18 -4.14 -23.83 -13.93
C LEU A 18 -2.82 -23.23 -14.46
N SER A 19 -2.33 -23.64 -15.63
CA SER A 19 -1.04 -23.20 -16.16
C SER A 19 -1.09 -22.44 -17.51
N ASN A 20 -2.24 -21.94 -17.95
CA ASN A 20 -2.33 -21.17 -19.18
C ASN A 20 -2.79 -19.72 -18.96
N GLY A 21 -2.11 -19.00 -18.06
CA GLY A 21 -1.90 -17.57 -18.23
C GLY A 21 -0.79 -17.41 -19.28
N SER A 22 -1.15 -17.36 -20.56
CA SER A 22 -0.17 -17.12 -21.62
C SER A 22 0.47 -15.75 -21.45
N VAL A 23 1.63 -15.71 -20.79
CA VAL A 23 2.58 -14.61 -20.97
C VAL A 23 2.98 -14.69 -22.44
N SER A 24 2.54 -13.72 -23.23
CA SER A 24 2.99 -13.60 -24.63
C SER A 24 4.52 -13.60 -24.63
N PRO A 25 5.17 -14.45 -25.47
CA PRO A 25 6.63 -14.43 -25.55
C PRO A 25 7.07 -13.02 -25.95
N PRO A 26 8.22 -12.54 -25.43
CA PRO A 26 8.75 -11.23 -25.79
C PRO A 26 8.91 -11.16 -27.30
N ARG A 27 8.57 -10.02 -27.89
CA ARG A 27 8.94 -9.72 -29.27
C ARG A 27 10.45 -9.93 -29.40
N ALA A 28 10.90 -10.69 -30.36
CA ALA A 28 12.27 -11.19 -30.54
C ALA A 28 13.36 -10.07 -30.65
N ASP A 29 12.98 -8.79 -30.64
CA ASP A 29 13.87 -7.62 -30.83
C ASP A 29 13.79 -6.56 -29.72
N SER A 30 13.13 -6.79 -28.59
CA SER A 30 13.04 -5.78 -27.53
C SER A 30 14.15 -5.96 -26.48
N ARG A 31 15.10 -4.99 -26.42
CA ARG A 31 16.03 -4.93 -25.28
C ARG A 31 15.28 -4.78 -23.95
N ALA A 32 15.85 -5.34 -22.89
CA ALA A 32 15.35 -5.09 -21.53
C ALA A 32 15.38 -3.59 -21.21
N LEU A 33 14.27 -3.05 -20.75
CA LEU A 33 14.14 -1.65 -20.34
C LEU A 33 14.72 -1.48 -18.92
N ARG A 34 15.27 -0.31 -18.63
CA ARG A 34 15.78 0.04 -17.30
C ARG A 34 14.91 1.12 -16.66
N TYR A 35 14.36 0.78 -15.51
CA TYR A 35 13.58 1.68 -14.67
C TYR A 35 14.33 2.04 -13.39
N ASP A 36 14.52 3.34 -13.12
CA ASP A 36 15.08 3.83 -11.87
C ASP A 36 13.91 4.30 -10.98
N LEU A 37 13.65 3.60 -9.86
CA LEU A 37 12.57 3.87 -8.92
C LEU A 37 13.12 4.65 -7.72
N LEU A 38 12.83 5.96 -7.66
CA LEU A 38 13.35 6.86 -6.63
C LEU A 38 12.43 6.91 -5.42
N LEU A 39 12.89 6.39 -4.30
CA LEU A 39 12.17 6.47 -3.02
C LEU A 39 12.26 7.87 -2.40
N PRO A 40 11.31 8.24 -1.51
CA PRO A 40 11.47 9.41 -0.65
C PRO A 40 12.75 9.31 0.19
N HIS A 41 13.50 10.40 0.33
CA HIS A 41 14.81 10.41 0.99
C HIS A 41 14.81 9.95 2.47
N LYS A 42 13.63 9.88 3.13
CA LYS A 42 13.48 9.37 4.49
C LYS A 42 13.01 7.91 4.54
N GLU A 43 12.66 7.34 3.39
CA GLU A 43 12.21 5.98 3.30
C GLU A 43 13.39 5.02 3.44
N LYS A 44 13.22 3.99 4.27
CA LYS A 44 14.25 2.96 4.47
C LYS A 44 13.90 1.73 3.63
N PHE A 45 14.78 1.35 2.71
CA PHE A 45 14.60 0.18 1.84
C PHE A 45 15.20 -1.06 2.52
N SER A 46 14.58 -1.55 3.58
CA SER A 46 15.08 -2.65 4.41
C SER A 46 13.94 -3.49 4.95
N ALA A 47 14.10 -4.81 5.01
CA ALA A 47 13.08 -5.74 5.50
C ALA A 47 12.65 -5.47 6.95
N THR A 48 13.53 -4.92 7.78
CA THR A 48 13.27 -4.66 9.20
C THR A 48 12.57 -3.33 9.45
N ASN A 49 12.78 -2.32 8.58
CA ASN A 49 12.36 -0.94 8.83
C ASN A 49 11.71 -0.27 7.59
N ALA A 50 11.19 -1.06 6.66
CA ALA A 50 10.51 -0.52 5.48
C ALA A 50 9.28 0.29 5.90
N GLY A 51 9.18 1.52 5.41
CA GLY A 51 7.95 2.27 5.45
C GLY A 51 6.94 1.79 4.40
N ALA A 52 5.78 2.44 4.37
CA ALA A 52 4.70 2.03 3.46
C ALA A 52 5.10 2.11 1.98
N VAL A 53 5.85 3.14 1.57
CA VAL A 53 6.28 3.31 0.17
C VAL A 53 7.31 2.26 -0.22
N ALA A 54 8.31 2.01 0.62
CA ALA A 54 9.30 0.97 0.37
C ALA A 54 8.67 -0.42 0.25
N SER A 55 7.68 -0.71 1.10
CA SER A 55 6.92 -1.97 1.04
C SER A 55 6.14 -2.09 -0.28
N VAL A 56 5.45 -1.04 -0.72
CA VAL A 56 4.72 -1.06 -2.01
C VAL A 56 5.68 -1.24 -3.18
N VAL A 57 6.83 -0.54 -3.18
CA VAL A 57 7.85 -0.68 -4.25
C VAL A 57 8.44 -2.09 -4.27
N THR A 58 8.68 -2.69 -3.11
CA THR A 58 9.15 -4.08 -3.01
C THR A 58 8.14 -5.06 -3.61
N ASP A 59 6.86 -4.95 -3.21
CA ASP A 59 5.77 -5.79 -3.72
C ASP A 59 5.61 -5.60 -5.23
N LEU A 60 5.68 -4.36 -5.72
CA LEU A 60 5.58 -4.00 -7.14
C LEU A 60 6.70 -4.63 -7.98
N VAL A 61 7.96 -4.52 -7.54
CA VAL A 61 9.11 -5.06 -8.27
C VAL A 61 9.08 -6.58 -8.28
N ARG A 62 8.80 -7.21 -7.14
CA ARG A 62 8.69 -8.68 -7.04
C ARG A 62 7.58 -9.26 -7.91
N ALA A 63 6.45 -8.55 -8.01
CA ALA A 63 5.31 -8.99 -8.81
C ALA A 63 5.44 -8.65 -10.30
N SER A 64 6.42 -7.85 -10.70
CA SER A 64 6.66 -7.49 -12.09
C SER A 64 7.19 -8.69 -12.87
N GLN A 65 6.35 -9.24 -13.76
CA GLN A 65 6.68 -10.38 -14.61
C GLN A 65 7.25 -9.90 -15.96
N THR A 66 8.39 -9.21 -15.92
CA THR A 66 9.04 -8.68 -17.10
C THR A 66 10.53 -9.02 -17.08
N TYR A 67 11.16 -8.99 -18.25
CA TYR A 67 12.62 -9.08 -18.37
C TYR A 67 13.31 -7.73 -18.10
N ASP A 68 12.54 -6.72 -17.73
CA ASP A 68 13.03 -5.38 -17.47
C ASP A 68 13.82 -5.31 -16.17
N ARG A 69 14.73 -4.35 -16.12
CA ARG A 69 15.60 -4.13 -14.97
C ARG A 69 15.05 -3.00 -14.10
N PHE A 70 14.72 -3.32 -12.89
CA PHE A 70 14.30 -2.35 -11.86
C PHE A 70 15.46 -2.07 -10.92
N ARG A 71 15.83 -0.81 -10.79
CA ARG A 71 16.84 -0.33 -9.84
C ARG A 71 16.16 0.61 -8.84
N VAL A 72 16.12 0.23 -7.58
CA VAL A 72 15.57 1.08 -6.51
C VAL A 72 16.65 2.02 -6.01
N ILE A 73 16.35 3.32 -5.99
CA ILE A 73 17.26 4.37 -5.56
C ILE A 73 16.76 4.93 -4.23
N GLY A 74 17.60 4.90 -3.20
CA GLY A 74 17.23 5.35 -1.86
C GLY A 74 18.41 5.86 -1.06
N THR A 75 18.17 6.26 0.20
CA THR A 75 19.25 6.56 1.14
C THR A 75 19.87 5.28 1.68
N SER A 76 21.13 5.32 2.05
CA SER A 76 21.84 4.16 2.61
C SER A 76 21.12 3.59 3.83
N VAL A 77 21.05 2.26 3.89
CA VAL A 77 20.52 1.46 4.99
C VAL A 77 21.48 0.30 5.27
N ASP A 78 21.48 -0.21 6.50
CA ASP A 78 22.44 -1.26 6.91
C ASP A 78 22.14 -2.62 6.25
N ALA A 79 20.86 -2.97 6.06
CA ALA A 79 20.43 -4.24 5.49
C ALA A 79 19.32 -4.01 4.45
N PRO A 80 19.64 -3.64 3.21
CA PRO A 80 18.65 -3.50 2.16
C PRO A 80 18.03 -4.86 1.79
N PHE A 81 16.88 -4.85 1.09
CA PHE A 81 16.38 -6.07 0.46
C PHE A 81 17.44 -6.60 -0.51
N ASN A 82 17.77 -7.88 -0.42
CA ASN A 82 18.87 -8.51 -1.15
C ASN A 82 18.48 -9.11 -2.51
N ASP A 83 17.20 -9.20 -2.78
CA ASP A 83 16.61 -9.75 -4.00
C ASP A 83 16.22 -8.69 -5.04
N ILE A 84 16.44 -7.41 -4.73
CA ILE A 84 16.14 -6.27 -5.62
C ILE A 84 17.40 -5.40 -5.75
N GLU A 85 17.72 -4.99 -6.97
CA GLU A 85 18.85 -4.08 -7.20
C GLU A 85 18.61 -2.75 -6.47
N PHE A 86 19.45 -2.47 -5.49
CA PHE A 86 19.38 -1.25 -4.69
C PHE A 86 20.63 -0.40 -4.85
N CYS A 87 20.42 0.88 -5.16
CA CYS A 87 21.49 1.86 -5.27
C CYS A 87 21.37 2.92 -4.17
N PRO A 88 22.19 2.85 -3.12
CA PRO A 88 22.19 3.85 -2.06
C PRO A 88 22.84 5.16 -2.52
N LEU A 89 22.14 6.30 -2.27
CA LEU A 89 22.68 7.61 -2.57
C LEU A 89 23.01 8.38 -1.28
N PRO A 90 24.23 8.91 -1.16
CA PRO A 90 24.60 9.79 -0.07
C PRO A 90 23.99 11.20 -0.30
N VAL A 91 23.08 11.64 0.59
CA VAL A 91 22.51 12.99 0.53
C VAL A 91 23.47 13.96 1.21
N ARG A 92 24.36 14.59 0.41
CA ARG A 92 25.29 15.63 0.86
C ARG A 92 24.62 17.00 0.85
N ARG A 93 25.07 17.93 1.69
CA ARG A 93 24.63 19.34 1.73
C ARG A 93 23.13 19.55 1.95
N ARG A 94 22.53 18.74 2.83
CA ARG A 94 21.09 18.85 3.21
C ARG A 94 20.69 20.25 3.69
N TRP A 95 21.62 21.00 4.25
CA TRP A 95 21.43 22.36 4.75
C TRP A 95 21.20 23.42 3.66
N LEU A 96 21.68 23.19 2.42
CA LEU A 96 21.52 24.15 1.31
C LEU A 96 20.17 24.03 0.60
N HIS A 97 19.69 22.80 0.37
CA HIS A 97 18.55 22.55 -0.52
C HIS A 97 17.41 21.74 0.13
N GLY A 98 17.59 21.31 1.39
CA GLY A 98 16.71 20.34 2.04
C GLY A 98 16.86 18.93 1.46
N GLY A 99 16.38 17.92 2.21
CA GLY A 99 16.63 16.51 1.90
C GLY A 99 16.12 16.04 0.54
N ASN A 100 14.94 16.50 0.12
CA ASN A 100 14.33 16.05 -1.16
C ASN A 100 15.11 16.54 -2.38
N ILE A 101 15.46 17.82 -2.43
CA ILE A 101 16.23 18.37 -3.56
C ILE A 101 17.68 17.90 -3.52
N GLY A 102 18.28 17.81 -2.32
CA GLY A 102 19.62 17.22 -2.18
C GLY A 102 19.70 15.77 -2.68
N PHE A 103 18.62 14.99 -2.50
CA PHE A 103 18.51 13.64 -3.03
C PHE A 103 18.38 13.65 -4.57
N ALA A 104 17.56 14.53 -5.14
CA ALA A 104 17.43 14.70 -6.58
C ALA A 104 18.78 15.08 -7.23
N GLU A 105 19.53 16.01 -6.62
CA GLU A 105 20.87 16.40 -7.11
C GLU A 105 21.88 15.25 -7.01
N ALA A 106 21.84 14.44 -5.94
CA ALA A 106 22.68 13.26 -5.81
C ALA A 106 22.39 12.25 -6.93
N TYR A 107 21.12 12.02 -7.24
CA TYR A 107 20.72 11.18 -8.37
C TYR A 107 21.17 11.72 -9.71
N LEU A 108 20.95 12.99 -9.99
CA LEU A 108 21.41 13.64 -11.23
C LEU A 108 22.94 13.59 -11.41
N ASN A 109 23.69 13.73 -10.32
CA ASN A 109 25.15 13.59 -10.36
C ASN A 109 25.59 12.15 -10.64
N MET A 110 24.90 11.15 -10.09
CA MET A 110 25.16 9.74 -10.40
C MET A 110 24.97 9.48 -11.90
N LEU A 111 23.90 10.00 -12.50
CA LEU A 111 23.60 9.81 -13.92
C LEU A 111 24.62 10.45 -14.89
N ARG A 112 25.50 11.35 -14.43
CA ARG A 112 26.56 11.90 -15.31
C ARG A 112 27.57 10.87 -15.77
N GLY A 113 27.76 9.81 -14.97
CA GLY A 113 28.71 8.72 -15.26
C GLY A 113 28.05 7.46 -15.84
N GLU A 114 26.73 7.47 -16.07
CA GLU A 114 25.97 6.31 -16.51
C GLU A 114 25.07 6.63 -17.71
N ALA A 115 24.71 5.58 -18.47
CA ALA A 115 23.64 5.70 -19.47
C ALA A 115 22.32 6.08 -18.77
N ALA A 116 21.51 6.91 -19.42
CA ALA A 116 20.19 7.27 -18.90
C ALA A 116 19.28 6.04 -18.79
N PRO A 117 18.41 5.93 -17.74
CA PRO A 117 17.37 4.92 -17.71
C PRO A 117 16.31 5.22 -18.80
N ASP A 118 15.53 4.21 -19.15
CA ASP A 118 14.40 4.39 -20.06
C ASP A 118 13.27 5.20 -19.41
N LEU A 119 13.09 5.05 -18.10
CA LEU A 119 12.14 5.82 -17.28
C LEU A 119 12.69 6.04 -15.87
N VAL A 120 12.53 7.25 -15.36
CA VAL A 120 12.72 7.60 -13.95
C VAL A 120 11.36 7.66 -13.28
N GLU A 121 11.08 6.80 -12.32
CA GLU A 121 9.82 6.78 -11.58
C GLU A 121 10.04 7.33 -10.16
N VAL A 122 9.48 8.50 -9.86
CA VAL A 122 9.66 9.20 -8.59
C VAL A 122 8.49 8.91 -7.67
N HIS A 123 8.74 8.25 -6.54
CA HIS A 123 7.69 7.87 -5.59
C HIS A 123 7.41 8.99 -4.56
N GLY A 124 6.16 9.47 -4.54
CA GLY A 124 5.58 10.33 -3.50
C GLY A 124 6.25 11.69 -3.28
N ARG A 125 6.94 12.25 -4.28
CA ARG A 125 7.62 13.55 -4.13
C ARG A 125 7.51 14.43 -5.37
N CYS A 126 6.40 15.18 -5.51
CA CYS A 126 6.13 16.07 -6.63
C CYS A 126 7.30 17.02 -6.94
N GLN A 127 7.90 17.64 -5.92
CA GLN A 127 9.04 18.56 -6.09
C GLN A 127 10.30 17.88 -6.63
N VAL A 128 10.51 16.57 -6.34
CA VAL A 128 11.67 15.81 -6.86
C VAL A 128 11.49 15.54 -8.34
N ALA A 129 10.30 15.05 -8.73
CA ALA A 129 9.96 14.80 -10.14
C ALA A 129 10.08 16.08 -10.97
N ALA A 130 9.51 17.20 -10.48
CA ALA A 130 9.61 18.50 -11.15
C ALA A 130 11.06 18.98 -11.29
N HIS A 131 11.89 18.81 -10.24
CA HIS A 131 13.29 19.22 -10.25
C HIS A 131 14.12 18.40 -11.25
N ILE A 132 13.99 17.06 -11.23
CA ILE A 132 14.70 16.18 -12.16
C ILE A 132 14.32 16.54 -13.60
N LYS A 133 13.03 16.68 -13.91
CA LYS A 133 12.58 17.03 -15.26
C LYS A 133 13.04 18.41 -15.71
N ALA A 134 13.12 19.38 -14.80
CA ALA A 134 13.63 20.73 -15.10
C ALA A 134 15.14 20.73 -15.40
N LYS A 135 15.94 19.91 -14.69
CA LYS A 135 17.40 19.80 -14.88
C LYS A 135 17.81 18.90 -16.07
N ARG A 136 17.01 17.90 -16.35
CA ARG A 136 17.21 16.94 -17.45
C ARG A 136 15.90 16.78 -18.22
N PRO A 137 15.60 17.72 -19.14
CA PRO A 137 14.39 17.67 -19.98
C PRO A 137 14.33 16.45 -20.90
N ASP A 138 15.48 15.87 -21.22
CA ASP A 138 15.65 14.66 -22.03
C ASP A 138 15.15 13.38 -21.32
N LEU A 139 15.15 13.35 -19.99
CA LEU A 139 14.67 12.17 -19.25
C LEU A 139 13.16 12.03 -19.33
N ARG A 140 12.70 10.80 -19.55
CA ARG A 140 11.31 10.43 -19.24
C ARG A 140 11.16 10.29 -17.73
N VAL A 141 10.20 11.02 -17.16
CA VAL A 141 9.95 11.03 -15.72
C VAL A 141 8.49 10.75 -15.45
N ALA A 142 8.20 9.73 -14.68
CA ALA A 142 6.89 9.45 -14.10
C ALA A 142 6.86 9.82 -12.62
N LEU A 143 5.70 10.21 -12.11
CA LEU A 143 5.45 10.47 -10.69
C LEU A 143 4.45 9.46 -10.15
N TYR A 144 4.86 8.63 -9.17
CA TYR A 144 4.00 7.67 -8.50
C TYR A 144 3.50 8.27 -7.18
N LEU A 145 2.20 8.57 -7.08
CA LEU A 145 1.57 9.25 -5.95
C LEU A 145 0.99 8.23 -4.95
N HIS A 146 1.54 8.24 -3.74
CA HIS A 146 1.11 7.42 -2.60
C HIS A 146 0.23 8.16 -1.61
N ASN A 147 0.08 9.47 -1.74
CA ASN A 147 -0.73 10.34 -0.88
C ASN A 147 -1.29 11.49 -1.72
N ASP A 148 -2.22 12.26 -1.14
CA ASP A 148 -2.83 13.42 -1.77
C ASP A 148 -1.75 14.45 -2.19
N PRO A 149 -1.62 14.76 -3.49
CA PRO A 149 -0.66 15.75 -3.96
C PRO A 149 -0.95 17.16 -3.46
N ARG A 150 -2.20 17.47 -3.08
CA ARG A 150 -2.59 18.79 -2.55
C ARG A 150 -1.93 19.08 -1.20
N ASP A 151 -1.48 18.06 -0.47
CA ASP A 151 -0.71 18.19 0.76
C ASP A 151 0.81 18.18 0.53
N MET A 152 1.26 17.95 -0.71
CA MET A 152 2.68 17.79 -1.04
C MET A 152 3.32 19.07 -1.58
N LYS A 153 4.54 19.38 -1.14
CA LYS A 153 5.33 20.43 -1.75
C LYS A 153 5.57 20.13 -3.24
N GLY A 154 5.17 21.08 -4.11
CA GLY A 154 5.23 20.93 -5.57
C GLY A 154 3.97 20.32 -6.20
N GLY A 155 2.92 20.01 -5.39
CA GLY A 155 1.61 19.55 -5.85
C GLY A 155 0.42 20.35 -5.30
N LYS A 156 0.65 21.18 -4.26
CA LYS A 156 -0.41 21.88 -3.51
C LYS A 156 -1.35 22.74 -4.36
N THR A 157 -0.83 23.43 -5.36
CA THR A 157 -1.62 24.35 -6.18
C THR A 157 -2.01 23.71 -7.51
N ILE A 158 -3.14 24.14 -8.07
CA ILE A 158 -3.59 23.74 -9.40
C ILE A 158 -2.49 23.98 -10.44
N ALA A 159 -1.84 25.16 -10.41
CA ALA A 159 -0.76 25.50 -11.33
C ALA A 159 0.46 24.56 -11.21
N ALA A 160 0.79 24.12 -9.98
CA ALA A 160 1.87 23.15 -9.78
C ALA A 160 1.51 21.78 -10.36
N ARG A 161 0.28 21.28 -10.12
CA ARG A 161 -0.20 20.02 -10.69
C ARG A 161 -0.33 20.09 -12.22
N ALA A 162 -0.81 21.21 -12.76
CA ALA A 162 -0.82 21.45 -14.22
C ALA A 162 0.59 21.37 -14.82
N THR A 163 1.58 21.99 -14.15
CA THR A 163 2.97 21.93 -14.60
C THR A 163 3.52 20.49 -14.60
N LEU A 164 3.20 19.70 -13.56
CA LEU A 164 3.57 18.28 -13.51
C LEU A 164 2.91 17.50 -14.64
N LEU A 165 1.61 17.67 -14.85
CA LEU A 165 0.85 16.98 -15.89
C LEU A 165 1.40 17.27 -17.30
N VAL A 166 1.75 18.52 -17.58
CA VAL A 166 2.32 18.93 -18.90
C VAL A 166 3.72 18.35 -19.10
N LYS A 167 4.56 18.41 -18.06
CA LYS A 167 6.01 18.11 -18.20
C LYS A 167 6.37 16.64 -18.02
N LEU A 168 5.63 15.90 -17.20
CA LEU A 168 5.95 14.51 -16.90
C LEU A 168 5.36 13.56 -17.95
N SER A 169 6.00 12.42 -18.12
CA SER A 169 5.58 11.40 -19.07
C SER A 169 4.35 10.62 -18.58
N ALA A 170 4.22 10.39 -17.28
CA ALA A 170 3.03 9.83 -16.65
C ALA A 170 2.89 10.24 -15.18
N ILE A 171 1.66 10.19 -14.68
CA ILE A 171 1.32 10.26 -13.25
C ILE A 171 0.64 8.94 -12.91
N ILE A 172 1.13 8.24 -11.89
CA ILE A 172 0.58 6.96 -11.42
C ILE A 172 0.03 7.18 -10.01
N CYS A 173 -1.21 6.82 -9.78
CA CYS A 173 -1.92 7.03 -8.51
C CYS A 173 -2.28 5.69 -7.87
N VAL A 174 -2.12 5.57 -6.55
CA VAL A 174 -2.44 4.34 -5.80
C VAL A 174 -3.94 4.07 -5.68
N SER A 175 -4.79 4.97 -6.13
CA SER A 175 -6.26 4.88 -6.10
C SER A 175 -6.88 5.87 -7.07
N ASP A 176 -8.15 5.67 -7.41
CA ASP A 176 -8.92 6.65 -8.16
C ASP A 176 -9.14 7.92 -7.34
N TYR A 177 -9.31 7.78 -6.01
CA TYR A 177 -9.35 8.93 -5.10
C TYR A 177 -8.11 9.83 -5.24
N ILE A 178 -6.90 9.27 -5.26
CA ILE A 178 -5.66 10.06 -5.45
C ILE A 178 -5.57 10.63 -6.87
N LYS A 179 -6.06 9.90 -7.86
CA LYS A 179 -6.19 10.40 -9.25
C LYS A 179 -7.10 11.63 -9.30
N ASP A 180 -8.26 11.56 -8.67
CA ASP A 180 -9.20 12.68 -8.60
C ASP A 180 -8.61 13.88 -7.85
N CYS A 181 -7.91 13.64 -6.73
CA CYS A 181 -7.17 14.67 -6.00
C CYS A 181 -6.10 15.36 -6.88
N PHE A 182 -5.43 14.58 -7.75
CA PHE A 182 -4.44 15.16 -8.67
C PHE A 182 -5.10 15.99 -9.74
N LEU A 183 -6.21 15.53 -10.35
CA LEU A 183 -6.92 16.17 -11.44
C LEU A 183 -7.82 17.33 -10.99
N ASP A 184 -8.10 17.47 -9.71
CA ASP A 184 -8.95 18.50 -9.13
C ASP A 184 -8.54 19.91 -9.63
N GLY A 185 -9.46 20.61 -10.32
CA GLY A 185 -9.23 21.91 -10.91
C GLY A 185 -8.38 21.93 -12.18
N LEU A 186 -8.10 20.77 -12.79
CA LEU A 186 -7.32 20.66 -14.04
C LEU A 186 -8.17 20.51 -15.31
N ASP A 187 -9.43 20.92 -15.32
CA ASP A 187 -10.36 20.79 -16.47
C ASP A 187 -9.80 21.35 -17.77
N LYS A 188 -9.04 22.46 -17.70
CA LYS A 188 -8.37 23.06 -18.86
C LYS A 188 -7.29 22.16 -19.49
N HIS A 189 -6.87 21.13 -18.79
CA HIS A 189 -5.87 20.15 -19.21
C HIS A 189 -6.46 18.75 -19.43
N ALA A 190 -7.79 18.63 -19.61
CA ALA A 190 -8.50 17.37 -19.77
C ALA A 190 -7.92 16.47 -20.88
N ALA A 191 -7.39 17.05 -21.97
CA ALA A 191 -6.73 16.31 -23.04
C ALA A 191 -5.48 15.53 -22.56
N LEU A 192 -4.85 15.94 -21.47
CA LEU A 192 -3.69 15.26 -20.86
C LEU A 192 -4.06 14.28 -19.76
N ALA A 193 -5.35 14.12 -19.42
CA ALA A 193 -5.81 13.22 -18.37
C ALA A 193 -5.46 11.74 -18.68
N SER A 194 -5.25 11.38 -19.95
CA SER A 194 -4.75 10.06 -20.37
C SER A 194 -3.37 9.71 -19.81
N LYS A 195 -2.57 10.70 -19.38
CA LYS A 195 -1.29 10.48 -18.70
C LYS A 195 -1.44 10.10 -17.22
N VAL A 196 -2.65 10.22 -16.64
CA VAL A 196 -2.91 9.94 -15.24
C VAL A 196 -3.54 8.56 -15.09
N HIS A 197 -2.80 7.63 -14.55
CA HIS A 197 -3.16 6.23 -14.41
C HIS A 197 -3.42 5.86 -12.96
N THR A 198 -4.29 4.87 -12.74
CA THR A 198 -4.46 4.24 -11.43
C THR A 198 -3.77 2.88 -11.43
N ALA A 199 -2.85 2.68 -10.49
CA ALA A 199 -2.29 1.37 -10.15
C ALA A 199 -2.49 1.18 -8.65
N ARG A 200 -3.61 0.53 -8.29
CA ARG A 200 -3.96 0.31 -6.87
C ARG A 200 -2.93 -0.55 -6.19
N ASN A 201 -2.58 -0.18 -4.95
CA ASN A 201 -1.74 -1.05 -4.15
C ASN A 201 -2.33 -2.46 -4.08
N GLY A 202 -1.46 -3.46 -4.21
CA GLY A 202 -1.83 -4.85 -4.11
C GLY A 202 -1.12 -5.53 -2.93
N VAL A 203 -1.74 -6.57 -2.41
CA VAL A 203 -1.19 -7.44 -1.37
C VAL A 203 -1.47 -8.88 -1.78
N ASP A 204 -0.42 -9.69 -1.91
CA ASP A 204 -0.59 -11.11 -2.18
C ASP A 204 -0.92 -11.87 -0.90
N ARG A 205 -1.75 -12.89 -1.05
CA ARG A 205 -2.04 -13.83 0.03
C ARG A 205 -0.85 -14.72 0.32
N THR A 206 -0.61 -14.96 1.60
CA THR A 206 0.37 -15.94 2.06
C THR A 206 -0.24 -17.33 2.23
N LEU A 207 -1.55 -17.41 2.37
CA LEU A 207 -2.31 -18.63 2.61
C LEU A 207 -2.98 -19.15 1.33
N ALA A 208 -2.92 -20.45 1.11
CA ALA A 208 -3.64 -21.13 0.02
C ALA A 208 -5.15 -21.32 0.32
N LYS A 209 -5.55 -21.30 1.60
CA LYS A 209 -6.92 -21.45 2.08
C LYS A 209 -7.15 -20.63 3.35
N PRO A 210 -8.40 -20.21 3.65
CA PRO A 210 -8.72 -19.49 4.88
C PRO A 210 -8.32 -20.26 6.13
N THR A 211 -7.78 -19.59 7.13
CA THR A 211 -7.54 -20.17 8.46
C THR A 211 -8.80 -20.09 9.32
N LYS A 212 -8.89 -20.97 10.33
CA LYS A 212 -9.88 -20.82 11.39
C LYS A 212 -9.60 -19.52 12.16
N LYS A 213 -10.59 -18.64 12.23
CA LYS A 213 -10.46 -17.36 12.91
C LYS A 213 -10.63 -17.51 14.43
N THR A 214 -9.88 -16.72 15.17
CA THR A 214 -10.04 -16.55 16.63
C THR A 214 -10.93 -15.34 16.93
N PRO A 215 -11.68 -15.32 18.05
CA PRO A 215 -12.52 -14.18 18.43
C PRO A 215 -11.65 -12.98 18.87
N THR A 216 -10.97 -12.39 17.90
CA THR A 216 -10.04 -11.28 18.09
C THR A 216 -10.41 -10.12 17.18
N ILE A 217 -10.51 -8.92 17.75
CA ILE A 217 -10.55 -7.65 17.06
C ILE A 217 -9.09 -7.17 16.96
N LEU A 218 -8.57 -7.03 15.76
CA LEU A 218 -7.21 -6.61 15.53
C LEU A 218 -7.19 -5.20 14.90
N PHE A 219 -6.36 -4.32 15.43
CA PHE A 219 -5.94 -3.08 14.79
C PHE A 219 -4.45 -3.17 14.46
N VAL A 220 -4.06 -2.75 13.26
CA VAL A 220 -2.66 -2.64 12.85
C VAL A 220 -2.42 -1.27 12.26
N GLY A 221 -1.51 -0.49 12.86
CA GLY A 221 -1.20 0.82 12.33
C GLY A 221 -0.48 1.75 13.29
N ARG A 222 -0.20 2.96 12.84
CA ARG A 222 0.34 4.00 13.72
C ARG A 222 -0.68 4.38 14.79
N MET A 223 -0.22 4.49 16.03
CA MET A 223 -1.05 4.95 17.16
C MET A 223 -1.16 6.48 17.17
N VAL A 224 -1.98 7.00 16.25
CA VAL A 224 -2.24 8.43 16.06
C VAL A 224 -3.74 8.68 15.87
N ALA A 225 -4.19 9.90 16.21
CA ALA A 225 -5.62 10.23 16.20
C ALA A 225 -6.27 10.00 14.83
N GLU A 226 -5.57 10.30 13.74
CA GLU A 226 -6.10 10.13 12.38
C GLU A 226 -6.51 8.68 12.06
N LYS A 227 -6.04 7.70 12.84
CA LYS A 227 -6.37 6.27 12.64
C LYS A 227 -7.59 5.77 13.44
N GLY A 228 -8.20 6.64 14.26
CA GLY A 228 -9.41 6.28 15.02
C GLY A 228 -9.20 5.22 16.12
N VAL A 229 -7.97 5.12 16.64
CA VAL A 229 -7.60 4.04 17.58
C VAL A 229 -8.23 4.26 18.94
N LEU A 230 -8.37 5.51 19.38
CA LEU A 230 -9.00 5.84 20.66
C LEU A 230 -10.50 5.52 20.62
N GLU A 231 -11.17 5.93 19.56
CA GLU A 231 -12.58 5.65 19.31
C GLU A 231 -12.85 4.14 19.29
N LEU A 232 -11.97 3.37 18.68
CA LEU A 232 -12.03 1.91 18.67
C LEU A 232 -11.81 1.31 20.07
N ALA A 233 -10.87 1.84 20.85
CA ALA A 233 -10.58 1.38 22.21
C ALA A 233 -11.77 1.65 23.14
N GLU A 234 -12.37 2.84 23.07
CA GLU A 234 -13.58 3.21 23.81
C GLU A 234 -14.77 2.34 23.44
N ALA A 235 -14.97 2.08 22.14
CA ALA A 235 -16.01 1.18 21.64
C ALA A 235 -15.84 -0.26 22.17
N ALA A 236 -14.61 -0.79 22.09
CA ALA A 236 -14.30 -2.13 22.59
C ALA A 236 -14.54 -2.26 24.10
N SER A 237 -14.16 -1.24 24.88
CA SER A 237 -14.37 -1.22 26.34
C SER A 237 -15.83 -1.25 26.76
N ARG A 238 -16.74 -0.79 25.92
CA ARG A 238 -18.19 -0.86 26.17
C ARG A 238 -18.79 -2.22 25.84
N ILE A 239 -18.21 -2.95 24.89
CA ILE A 239 -18.81 -4.17 24.33
C ILE A 239 -18.17 -5.42 24.90
N LEU A 240 -16.85 -5.50 24.99
CA LEU A 240 -16.13 -6.73 25.34
C LEU A 240 -16.39 -7.28 26.73
N PRO A 241 -16.74 -6.49 27.78
CA PRO A 241 -17.10 -7.07 29.07
C PRO A 241 -18.30 -8.04 29.02
N GLN A 242 -19.17 -7.92 28.01
CA GLN A 242 -20.30 -8.81 27.78
C GLN A 242 -19.96 -10.02 26.92
N HIS A 243 -18.73 -10.08 26.38
CA HIS A 243 -18.23 -11.10 25.45
C HIS A 243 -16.84 -11.60 25.90
N PRO A 244 -16.75 -12.37 26.99
CA PRO A 244 -15.48 -12.73 27.63
C PRO A 244 -14.57 -13.59 26.74
N GLU A 245 -15.10 -14.25 25.71
CA GLU A 245 -14.35 -15.02 24.70
C GLU A 245 -13.63 -14.14 23.69
N TRP A 246 -14.05 -12.87 23.53
CA TRP A 246 -13.45 -11.92 22.61
C TRP A 246 -12.33 -11.11 23.26
N ARG A 247 -11.37 -10.72 22.46
CA ARG A 247 -10.26 -9.84 22.84
C ARG A 247 -10.01 -8.77 21.79
N ILE A 248 -9.34 -7.69 22.19
CA ILE A 248 -8.83 -6.68 21.29
C ILE A 248 -7.29 -6.66 21.34
N CYS A 249 -6.64 -6.63 20.17
CA CYS A 249 -5.20 -6.50 20.03
C CYS A 249 -4.87 -5.28 19.17
N LEU A 250 -4.12 -4.33 19.72
CA LEU A 250 -3.65 -3.14 19.03
C LEU A 250 -2.15 -3.27 18.74
N VAL A 251 -1.81 -3.35 17.46
CA VAL A 251 -0.43 -3.50 16.98
C VAL A 251 0.05 -2.20 16.37
N GLY A 252 1.22 -1.72 16.81
CA GLY A 252 1.87 -0.53 16.32
C GLY A 252 2.19 0.48 17.41
N ALA A 253 2.84 1.56 17.01
CA ALA A 253 3.24 2.68 17.88
C ALA A 253 3.14 3.99 17.11
N LYS A 254 3.40 5.13 17.77
CA LYS A 254 3.43 6.43 17.10
C LYS A 254 4.47 6.50 15.96
N GLY A 255 5.59 5.78 16.10
CA GLY A 255 6.66 5.69 15.10
C GLY A 255 7.68 4.63 15.46
N PHE A 256 8.54 4.27 14.51
CA PHE A 256 9.54 3.19 14.64
C PHE A 256 10.63 3.46 15.72
N GLU A 257 10.88 4.72 16.08
CA GLU A 257 11.97 5.13 16.99
C GLU A 257 11.43 5.71 18.30
N ALA A 258 10.12 5.55 18.60
CA ALA A 258 9.54 6.14 19.79
C ALA A 258 9.98 5.38 21.06
N THR A 259 10.74 6.03 21.93
CA THR A 259 11.03 5.56 23.29
C THR A 259 9.89 5.99 24.22
N GLY A 260 9.10 5.03 24.70
CA GLY A 260 7.96 5.26 25.59
C GLY A 260 6.64 5.59 24.88
N LYS A 261 5.54 5.52 25.61
CA LYS A 261 4.19 5.83 25.10
C LYS A 261 3.98 7.33 24.98
N SER A 262 3.49 7.78 23.84
CA SER A 262 3.01 9.16 23.67
C SER A 262 1.77 9.43 24.54
N SER A 263 1.40 10.70 24.73
CA SER A 263 0.16 11.07 25.43
C SER A 263 -1.10 10.48 24.79
N TYR A 264 -1.11 10.30 23.47
CA TYR A 264 -2.20 9.65 22.76
C TYR A 264 -2.26 8.15 23.06
N GLU A 265 -1.12 7.45 23.01
CA GLU A 265 -1.03 6.02 23.37
C GLU A 265 -1.38 5.77 24.84
N GLN A 266 -1.10 6.72 25.73
CA GLN A 266 -1.54 6.66 27.13
C GLN A 266 -3.07 6.75 27.23
N ARG A 267 -3.71 7.66 26.50
CA ARG A 267 -5.19 7.76 26.44
C ARG A 267 -5.83 6.47 25.93
N VAL A 268 -5.27 5.88 24.88
CA VAL A 268 -5.73 4.58 24.35
C VAL A 268 -5.57 3.47 25.41
N ALA A 269 -4.43 3.43 26.11
CA ALA A 269 -4.21 2.47 27.18
C ALA A 269 -5.22 2.63 28.32
N THR A 270 -5.48 3.87 28.76
CA THR A 270 -6.49 4.15 29.80
C THR A 270 -7.89 3.74 29.35
N ALA A 271 -8.27 3.97 28.10
CA ALA A 271 -9.57 3.52 27.57
C ALA A 271 -9.72 1.98 27.60
N LEU A 272 -8.63 1.24 27.51
CA LEU A 272 -8.62 -0.23 27.54
C LEU A 272 -8.46 -0.84 28.95
N GLU A 273 -8.10 -0.06 29.97
CA GLU A 273 -7.89 -0.57 31.34
C GLU A 273 -9.06 -1.41 31.87
N PRO A 274 -10.35 -1.06 31.65
CA PRO A 274 -11.47 -1.86 32.14
C PRO A 274 -11.51 -3.28 31.57
N LEU A 275 -10.87 -3.54 30.44
CA LEU A 275 -10.87 -4.84 29.77
C LEU A 275 -9.85 -5.84 30.37
N GLY A 276 -8.88 -5.37 31.14
CA GLY A 276 -7.86 -6.24 31.71
C GLY A 276 -7.22 -7.17 30.66
N PRO A 277 -7.30 -8.52 30.85
CA PRO A 277 -6.66 -9.48 29.96
C PRO A 277 -7.31 -9.61 28.56
N GLN A 278 -8.50 -9.03 28.34
CA GLN A 278 -9.12 -9.01 27.03
C GLN A 278 -8.47 -7.97 26.07
N ALA A 279 -7.63 -7.06 26.59
CA ALA A 279 -6.98 -6.02 25.79
C ALA A 279 -5.46 -6.18 25.78
N GLN A 280 -4.86 -6.02 24.60
CA GLN A 280 -3.43 -6.05 24.43
C GLN A 280 -2.96 -4.92 23.52
N MET A 281 -1.95 -4.18 23.95
CA MET A 281 -1.18 -3.25 23.14
C MET A 281 0.24 -3.78 23.00
N THR A 282 0.61 -4.23 21.78
CA THR A 282 1.89 -4.92 21.56
C THR A 282 3.07 -3.98 21.30
N GLY A 283 2.77 -2.73 20.91
CA GLY A 283 3.78 -1.89 20.29
C GLY A 283 4.10 -2.37 18.87
N PHE A 284 5.30 -2.05 18.40
CA PHE A 284 5.76 -2.48 17.09
C PHE A 284 6.08 -3.98 17.08
N LEU A 285 5.64 -4.69 16.05
CA LEU A 285 5.92 -6.10 15.80
C LEU A 285 6.60 -6.29 14.44
N PRO A 286 7.42 -7.33 14.27
CA PRO A 286 7.93 -7.77 12.97
C PRO A 286 6.78 -8.09 12.01
N LEU A 287 6.99 -7.84 10.71
CA LEU A 287 5.96 -8.02 9.69
C LEU A 287 5.38 -9.46 9.66
N ALA A 288 6.20 -10.47 9.91
CA ALA A 288 5.76 -11.87 9.96
C ALA A 288 4.74 -12.12 11.07
N ASP A 289 4.98 -11.53 12.26
CA ASP A 289 4.08 -11.66 13.41
C ASP A 289 2.77 -10.89 13.16
N VAL A 290 2.86 -9.69 12.54
CA VAL A 290 1.68 -8.93 12.13
C VAL A 290 0.81 -9.73 11.17
N ARG A 291 1.40 -10.37 10.15
CA ARG A 291 0.69 -11.23 9.19
C ARG A 291 -0.01 -12.38 9.89
N THR A 292 0.68 -13.07 10.80
CA THR A 292 0.10 -14.17 11.59
C THR A 292 -1.13 -13.70 12.37
N LEU A 293 -1.07 -12.52 13.00
CA LEU A 293 -2.21 -11.95 13.72
C LEU A 293 -3.36 -11.60 12.77
N GLN A 294 -3.06 -11.02 11.61
CA GLN A 294 -4.07 -10.69 10.59
C GLN A 294 -4.77 -11.96 10.06
N GLU A 295 -4.03 -13.02 9.80
CA GLU A 295 -4.55 -14.30 9.34
C GLU A 295 -5.47 -14.98 10.36
N GLN A 296 -5.21 -14.78 11.65
CA GLN A 296 -5.96 -15.39 12.74
C GLN A 296 -7.16 -14.56 13.23
N ALA A 297 -7.12 -13.24 13.11
CA ALA A 297 -8.16 -12.36 13.63
C ALA A 297 -9.49 -12.55 12.92
N ALA A 298 -10.60 -12.64 13.68
CA ALA A 298 -11.94 -12.70 13.12
C ALA A 298 -12.39 -11.35 12.54
N ILE A 299 -11.99 -10.25 13.18
CA ILE A 299 -12.31 -8.88 12.78
C ILE A 299 -11.00 -8.09 12.72
N ILE A 300 -10.80 -7.35 11.64
CA ILE A 300 -9.72 -6.33 11.55
C ILE A 300 -10.40 -4.98 11.41
N ALA A 301 -10.07 -4.05 12.33
CA ALA A 301 -10.63 -2.72 12.36
C ALA A 301 -9.66 -1.67 11.83
N CYS A 302 -10.10 -0.89 10.85
CA CYS A 302 -9.38 0.24 10.24
C CYS A 302 -10.26 1.49 10.29
N PRO A 303 -10.58 2.05 11.48
CA PRO A 303 -11.56 3.11 11.66
C PRO A 303 -10.97 4.50 11.41
N SER A 304 -10.33 4.70 10.26
CA SER A 304 -9.61 5.93 9.93
C SER A 304 -10.51 7.16 9.93
N LEU A 305 -10.07 8.22 10.60
CA LEU A 305 -10.74 9.53 10.64
C LEU A 305 -10.32 10.43 9.46
N TRP A 306 -9.17 10.16 8.86
CA TRP A 306 -8.64 10.97 7.77
C TRP A 306 -8.85 10.29 6.40
N GLN A 307 -8.68 11.08 5.35
CA GLN A 307 -8.83 10.60 3.97
C GLN A 307 -7.65 9.72 3.58
N GLU A 308 -7.80 8.40 3.70
CA GLU A 308 -6.77 7.44 3.35
C GLU A 308 -6.51 7.42 1.84
N PRO A 309 -5.25 7.34 1.39
CA PRO A 309 -4.98 7.19 -0.04
C PRO A 309 -5.60 5.93 -0.67
N LEU A 310 -5.56 4.80 0.04
CA LEU A 310 -6.24 3.55 -0.32
C LEU A 310 -6.51 2.66 0.91
N GLY A 311 -5.61 2.67 1.93
CA GLY A 311 -5.75 1.86 3.14
C GLY A 311 -5.11 0.47 3.03
N LYS A 312 -3.75 0.40 3.05
CA LYS A 312 -3.01 -0.88 2.92
C LYS A 312 -3.45 -1.91 3.96
N THR A 313 -3.68 -1.52 5.23
CA THR A 313 -4.15 -2.45 6.27
C THR A 313 -5.52 -3.04 5.94
N GLY A 314 -6.41 -2.29 5.29
CA GLY A 314 -7.68 -2.81 4.78
C GLY A 314 -7.48 -3.87 3.71
N LEU A 315 -6.54 -3.67 2.77
CA LEU A 315 -6.15 -4.69 1.79
C LEU A 315 -5.60 -5.96 2.46
N GLU A 316 -4.73 -5.79 3.45
CA GLU A 316 -4.16 -6.90 4.21
C GLU A 316 -5.25 -7.70 4.96
N ALA A 317 -6.25 -7.01 5.52
CA ALA A 317 -7.41 -7.63 6.17
C ALA A 317 -8.23 -8.48 5.18
N LEU A 318 -8.53 -7.94 4.00
CA LEU A 318 -9.25 -8.64 2.96
C LEU A 318 -8.44 -9.84 2.43
N ALA A 319 -7.13 -9.66 2.20
CA ALA A 319 -6.23 -10.73 1.79
C ALA A 319 -6.21 -11.89 2.81
N ALA A 320 -6.24 -11.57 4.10
CA ALA A 320 -6.30 -12.55 5.18
C ALA A 320 -7.67 -13.24 5.32
N GLY A 321 -8.72 -12.77 4.62
CA GLY A 321 -10.09 -13.28 4.76
C GLY A 321 -10.70 -12.98 6.13
N SER A 322 -10.37 -11.83 6.72
CA SER A 322 -10.97 -11.33 7.97
C SER A 322 -12.15 -10.43 7.67
N ALA A 323 -13.11 -10.36 8.59
CA ALA A 323 -14.16 -9.35 8.50
C ALA A 323 -13.55 -7.96 8.72
N LEU A 324 -13.56 -7.12 7.71
CA LEU A 324 -13.02 -5.76 7.78
C LEU A 324 -14.11 -4.81 8.30
N LEU A 325 -13.82 -4.10 9.41
CA LEU A 325 -14.56 -2.93 9.87
C LEU A 325 -13.76 -1.68 9.47
N THR A 326 -14.36 -0.79 8.69
CA THR A 326 -13.65 0.38 8.19
C THR A 326 -14.58 1.57 7.95
N THR A 327 -14.07 2.63 7.32
CA THR A 327 -14.78 3.90 7.11
C THR A 327 -14.84 4.27 5.64
N ARG A 328 -15.73 5.21 5.30
CA ARG A 328 -15.88 5.75 3.95
C ARG A 328 -14.95 6.98 3.74
N ARG A 329 -13.64 6.81 4.02
CA ARG A 329 -12.66 7.91 3.94
C ARG A 329 -11.65 7.70 2.80
N GLY A 330 -11.51 8.71 1.92
CA GLY A 330 -10.56 8.70 0.82
C GLY A 330 -10.77 7.55 -0.17
N GLY A 331 -9.71 6.80 -0.45
CA GLY A 331 -9.73 5.63 -1.34
C GLY A 331 -10.19 4.33 -0.68
N ILE A 332 -10.53 4.31 0.60
CA ILE A 332 -11.01 3.09 1.29
C ILE A 332 -12.23 2.46 0.58
N PRO A 333 -13.25 3.22 0.12
CA PRO A 333 -14.39 2.63 -0.57
C PRO A 333 -14.03 1.78 -1.79
N GLU A 334 -12.93 2.11 -2.48
CA GLU A 334 -12.50 1.36 -3.67
C GLU A 334 -12.16 -0.12 -3.37
N ILE A 335 -11.76 -0.41 -2.15
CA ILE A 335 -11.43 -1.78 -1.72
C ILE A 335 -12.51 -2.40 -0.85
N ALA A 336 -13.26 -1.58 -0.10
CA ALA A 336 -14.15 -2.01 0.97
C ALA A 336 -15.61 -2.18 0.53
N GLU A 337 -16.06 -1.45 -0.51
CA GLU A 337 -17.45 -1.50 -0.96
C GLU A 337 -17.87 -2.93 -1.35
N GLY A 338 -18.96 -3.41 -0.76
CA GLY A 338 -19.45 -4.78 -0.93
C GLY A 338 -18.61 -5.88 -0.24
N ARG A 339 -17.49 -5.55 0.43
CA ARG A 339 -16.56 -6.51 1.05
C ARG A 339 -16.33 -6.32 2.53
N ALA A 340 -16.77 -5.19 3.09
CA ALA A 340 -16.48 -4.79 4.45
C ALA A 340 -17.73 -4.23 5.17
N HIS A 341 -17.68 -4.19 6.49
CA HIS A 341 -18.60 -3.39 7.30
C HIS A 341 -18.07 -1.94 7.32
N ILE A 342 -18.75 -1.04 6.63
CA ILE A 342 -18.33 0.36 6.48
C ILE A 342 -19.18 1.25 7.36
N VAL A 343 -18.53 2.14 8.10
CA VAL A 343 -19.19 3.20 8.88
C VAL A 343 -18.82 4.58 8.29
N ASP A 344 -19.79 5.49 8.30
CA ASP A 344 -19.56 6.83 7.77
C ASP A 344 -18.92 7.75 8.82
N GLU A 345 -19.42 7.68 10.07
CA GLU A 345 -18.89 8.44 11.20
C GLU A 345 -18.36 7.49 12.28
N PRO A 346 -17.03 7.30 12.37
CA PRO A 346 -16.41 6.32 13.26
C PRO A 346 -16.16 6.85 14.67
N ASP A 347 -17.20 7.40 15.30
CA ASP A 347 -17.19 7.69 16.73
C ASP A 347 -17.33 6.42 17.58
N ALA A 348 -17.08 6.54 18.89
CA ALA A 348 -17.10 5.39 19.79
C ALA A 348 -18.45 4.69 19.88
N ASP A 349 -19.58 5.42 19.73
CA ASP A 349 -20.94 4.84 19.80
C ASP A 349 -21.25 4.03 18.54
N THR A 350 -20.96 4.59 17.37
CA THR A 350 -21.12 3.93 16.07
C THR A 350 -20.24 2.68 15.97
N LEU A 351 -18.97 2.80 16.38
CA LEU A 351 -18.05 1.65 16.40
C LEU A 351 -18.48 0.58 17.40
N ALA A 352 -19.03 0.96 18.57
CA ALA A 352 -19.56 -0.01 19.53
C ALA A 352 -20.76 -0.79 18.96
N GLY A 353 -21.68 -0.11 18.27
CA GLY A 353 -22.78 -0.75 17.55
C GLY A 353 -22.30 -1.73 16.49
N SER A 354 -21.32 -1.32 15.68
CA SER A 354 -20.70 -2.14 14.63
C SER A 354 -19.96 -3.35 15.19
N LEU A 355 -19.19 -3.17 16.26
CA LEU A 355 -18.51 -4.28 16.95
C LEU A 355 -19.51 -5.26 17.53
N ARG A 356 -20.59 -4.77 18.17
CA ARG A 356 -21.67 -5.63 18.69
C ARG A 356 -22.25 -6.49 17.57
N GLN A 357 -22.62 -5.90 16.45
CA GLN A 357 -23.16 -6.63 15.29
C GLN A 357 -22.16 -7.69 14.80
N LEU A 358 -20.91 -7.33 14.57
CA LEU A 358 -19.89 -8.26 14.08
C LEU A 358 -19.54 -9.37 15.08
N ILE A 359 -19.70 -9.14 16.38
CA ILE A 359 -19.50 -10.13 17.45
C ILE A 359 -20.66 -11.09 17.55
N THR A 360 -21.91 -10.58 17.57
CA THR A 360 -23.10 -11.39 17.87
C THR A 360 -23.74 -12.01 16.65
N ASP A 361 -23.56 -11.45 15.46
CA ASP A 361 -24.07 -12.01 14.20
C ASP A 361 -22.97 -12.79 13.49
N ASP A 362 -22.82 -14.06 13.87
CA ASP A 362 -21.86 -14.99 13.27
C ASP A 362 -22.09 -15.16 11.76
N THR A 363 -23.34 -15.18 11.31
CA THR A 363 -23.69 -15.36 9.90
C THR A 363 -23.18 -14.18 9.07
N TYR A 364 -23.47 -12.96 9.50
CA TYR A 364 -23.02 -11.75 8.84
C TYR A 364 -21.48 -11.64 8.84
N ARG A 365 -20.85 -11.89 9.97
CA ARG A 365 -19.37 -11.88 10.06
C ARG A 365 -18.74 -12.91 9.13
N HIS A 366 -19.24 -14.16 9.11
CA HIS A 366 -18.74 -15.20 8.21
C HIS A 366 -18.98 -14.84 6.74
N GLN A 367 -20.10 -14.22 6.39
CA GLN A 367 -20.34 -13.73 5.03
C GLN A 367 -19.28 -12.71 4.60
N LEU A 368 -18.94 -11.74 5.46
CA LEU A 368 -17.87 -10.78 5.16
C LEU A 368 -16.52 -11.48 4.99
N GLN A 369 -16.18 -12.45 5.83
CA GLN A 369 -14.95 -13.24 5.71
C GLN A 369 -14.88 -14.02 4.41
N GLN A 370 -15.98 -14.65 4.01
CA GLN A 370 -16.09 -15.38 2.74
C GLN A 370 -15.99 -14.44 1.54
N THR A 371 -16.66 -13.30 1.58
CA THR A 371 -16.57 -12.29 0.52
C THR A 371 -15.14 -11.75 0.39
N ALA A 372 -14.50 -11.40 1.51
CA ALA A 372 -13.10 -10.97 1.52
C ALA A 372 -12.17 -12.02 0.93
N TRP A 373 -12.43 -13.29 1.17
CA TRP A 373 -11.64 -14.38 0.60
C TRP A 373 -11.96 -14.66 -0.86
N ASN A 374 -13.21 -14.73 -1.26
CA ASN A 374 -13.62 -15.17 -2.59
C ASN A 374 -13.54 -14.04 -3.64
N ASP A 375 -13.77 -12.79 -3.24
CA ASP A 375 -13.74 -11.60 -4.09
C ASP A 375 -12.57 -10.68 -3.71
N TYR A 376 -11.35 -11.10 -4.05
CA TYR A 376 -10.12 -10.35 -3.76
C TYR A 376 -9.30 -10.10 -5.05
N PRO A 377 -9.56 -8.99 -5.74
CA PRO A 377 -8.85 -8.67 -6.98
C PRO A 377 -7.54 -7.86 -6.78
N PHE A 378 -7.19 -7.49 -5.54
CA PHE A 378 -6.14 -6.52 -5.22
C PHE A 378 -4.78 -7.19 -5.00
N THR A 379 -4.30 -7.98 -5.97
CA THR A 379 -3.01 -8.68 -5.87
C THR A 379 -1.84 -7.76 -6.26
N ALA A 380 -0.64 -8.08 -5.78
CA ALA A 380 0.59 -7.40 -6.22
C ALA A 380 0.81 -7.57 -7.73
N THR A 381 0.44 -8.72 -8.29
CA THR A 381 0.48 -8.97 -9.75
C THR A 381 -0.43 -8.00 -10.52
N LYS A 382 -1.65 -7.73 -10.03
CA LYS A 382 -2.54 -6.74 -10.65
C LYS A 382 -1.97 -5.33 -10.57
N MET A 383 -1.44 -4.94 -9.40
CA MET A 383 -0.74 -3.66 -9.22
C MET A 383 0.42 -3.51 -10.21
N ALA A 384 1.24 -4.55 -10.37
CA ALA A 384 2.37 -4.54 -11.29
C ALA A 384 1.92 -4.42 -12.76
N ALA A 385 0.85 -5.10 -13.15
CA ALA A 385 0.28 -5.01 -14.50
C ALA A 385 -0.27 -3.60 -14.81
N ASP A 386 -0.97 -2.98 -13.85
CA ASP A 386 -1.49 -1.61 -14.01
C ASP A 386 -0.34 -0.59 -14.10
N ALA A 387 0.69 -0.75 -13.25
CA ALA A 387 1.88 0.10 -13.32
C ALA A 387 2.66 -0.10 -14.63
N ALA A 388 2.75 -1.34 -15.14
CA ALA A 388 3.38 -1.61 -16.44
C ALA A 388 2.65 -0.90 -17.58
N THR A 389 1.31 -0.90 -17.57
CA THR A 389 0.50 -0.15 -18.54
C THR A 389 0.83 1.35 -18.51
N ALA A 390 0.90 1.94 -17.31
CA ALA A 390 1.26 3.36 -17.14
C ALA A 390 2.69 3.66 -17.63
N ARG A 391 3.66 2.76 -17.37
CA ARG A 391 5.05 2.87 -17.84
C ARG A 391 5.14 2.79 -19.35
N MET A 392 4.37 1.89 -19.98
CA MET A 392 4.32 1.80 -21.44
C MET A 392 3.77 3.08 -22.08
N THR A 393 2.73 3.68 -21.51
CA THR A 393 2.23 4.99 -21.94
C THR A 393 3.33 6.05 -21.84
N ALA A 394 4.06 6.09 -20.70
CA ALA A 394 5.16 7.03 -20.49
C ALA A 394 6.30 6.87 -21.51
N LEU A 395 6.48 5.68 -22.08
CA LEU A 395 7.51 5.38 -23.07
C LEU A 395 7.06 5.65 -24.51
N SER A 396 5.75 5.56 -24.79
CA SER A 396 5.17 5.75 -26.13
C SER A 396 4.96 7.21 -26.53
N ASP A 397 4.92 8.14 -25.56
CA ASP A 397 4.71 9.59 -25.79
C ASP A 397 5.85 10.30 -26.59
N VAL A 398 6.48 9.65 -27.55
CA VAL A 398 7.65 10.16 -28.31
C VAL A 398 7.37 10.37 -29.80
N SER A 399 6.13 10.34 -30.23
CA SER A 399 5.86 10.48 -31.68
C SER A 399 5.52 11.88 -32.19
N ASP A 400 5.49 12.92 -31.33
CA ASP A 400 5.20 14.29 -31.81
C ASP A 400 6.04 15.35 -31.06
N SER A 401 7.32 15.47 -31.40
CA SER A 401 8.13 16.66 -31.09
C SER A 401 9.21 16.90 -32.15
#